data_d50ed7a29f3464dd239c0e1c6dd14a9c
#
_entry.id   d50ed7a29f3464dd239c0e1c6dd14a9c
#
_cell.length_a   1.000
_cell.length_b   1.000
_cell.length_c   1.000
_cell.angle_alpha   90.00
_cell.angle_beta   90.00
_cell.angle_gamma   90.00
#
_symmetry.space_group_name_H-M   'P 1'
#
loop_
_entity.id
_entity.type
_entity.pdbx_description
1 polymer ?
#
loop_
_entity_poly.entity_id
_entity_poly.type
_entity_poly.pdbx_seq_one_letter_code
_entity_poly.pdbx_strand_id
1 'polypeptide(L)'
;MKLAKVFLFVGAVTFTAALVSCGGSKPAAKDDGLGKEVVVPCGDNDFHSDQKFFRGTGTGTSQDQSTAKNKASIDANSNLAASINRTIKTVTDRYTNDRQIGEGSEFEQKFEQLTRDVVNQELNNVSTVCSKSFIKDSKWTFYMAVEVAKDELLNNIKDKISKDQKLQLDYDKQKFENIFNEEMNKLAGEKP
;
A
#
# COMPACT_ATOMS: atom_id res chain seq x y z
N MET A 1 89.61 -31.69 -23.40
CA MET A 1 89.92 -30.24 -23.62
C MET A 1 88.71 -29.60 -24.28
N LYS A 2 88.32 -28.45 -23.78
CA LYS A 2 87.31 -27.48 -24.22
C LYS A 2 85.85 -27.69 -23.80
N LEU A 3 85.49 -26.88 -22.79
CA LEU A 3 84.19 -26.57 -22.29
C LEU A 3 83.33 -25.88 -23.36
N ALA A 4 82.06 -26.26 -23.47
CA ALA A 4 81.04 -25.44 -24.12
C ALA A 4 79.97 -25.11 -23.05
N LYS A 5 79.87 -23.83 -22.74
CA LYS A 5 78.81 -23.29 -21.80
C LYS A 5 77.49 -23.26 -22.51
N VAL A 6 76.50 -23.95 -21.94
CA VAL A 6 75.11 -23.82 -22.34
C VAL A 6 74.48 -22.73 -21.48
N PHE A 7 74.08 -21.65 -22.09
CA PHE A 7 73.25 -20.58 -21.47
C PHE A 7 71.78 -21.01 -21.44
N LEU A 8 71.29 -21.13 -20.24
CA LEU A 8 69.88 -21.38 -20.03
C LEU A 8 69.16 -20.04 -19.90
N PHE A 9 68.39 -19.65 -20.92
CA PHE A 9 67.48 -18.50 -20.85
C PHE A 9 66.23 -18.90 -20.10
N VAL A 10 66.06 -18.41 -18.88
CA VAL A 10 64.81 -18.47 -18.12
C VAL A 10 63.95 -17.29 -18.55
N GLY A 11 62.97 -17.53 -19.40
CA GLY A 11 61.97 -16.55 -19.77
C GLY A 11 60.96 -16.38 -18.64
N ALA A 12 60.98 -15.26 -17.94
CA ALA A 12 59.97 -14.89 -16.99
C ALA A 12 58.73 -14.41 -17.74
N VAL A 13 57.67 -15.24 -17.74
CA VAL A 13 56.34 -14.86 -18.22
C VAL A 13 55.63 -14.09 -17.08
N THR A 14 55.62 -12.77 -17.21
CA THR A 14 54.82 -11.90 -16.32
C THR A 14 53.36 -11.98 -16.74
N PHE A 15 52.56 -12.68 -15.95
CA PHE A 15 51.10 -12.75 -16.09
C PHE A 15 50.48 -11.49 -15.49
N THR A 16 50.18 -10.48 -16.33
CA THR A 16 49.46 -9.30 -15.95
C THR A 16 47.96 -9.66 -15.80
N ALA A 17 47.50 -9.82 -14.55
CA ALA A 17 46.10 -9.94 -14.26
C ALA A 17 45.41 -8.59 -14.49
N ALA A 18 44.67 -8.46 -15.57
CA ALA A 18 43.77 -7.35 -15.82
C ALA A 18 42.55 -7.50 -14.92
N LEU A 19 42.48 -6.68 -13.86
CA LEU A 19 41.29 -6.51 -13.06
C LEU A 19 40.22 -5.81 -13.91
N VAL A 20 39.32 -6.60 -14.51
CA VAL A 20 38.09 -6.07 -15.12
C VAL A 20 37.20 -5.62 -13.99
N SER A 21 37.23 -4.35 -13.62
CA SER A 21 36.26 -3.68 -12.76
C SER A 21 34.95 -3.62 -13.53
N CYS A 22 34.03 -4.55 -13.23
CA CYS A 22 32.62 -4.43 -13.61
C CYS A 22 32.02 -3.27 -12.81
N GLY A 23 32.24 -2.04 -13.27
CA GLY A 23 31.38 -0.91 -12.89
C GLY A 23 30.01 -1.15 -13.46
N GLY A 24 29.07 -1.63 -12.62
CA GLY A 24 27.67 -1.71 -12.96
C GLY A 24 27.11 -0.32 -13.23
N SER A 25 27.17 0.12 -14.48
CA SER A 25 26.40 1.26 -14.94
C SER A 25 24.94 0.90 -14.79
N LYS A 26 24.23 1.61 -13.89
CA LYS A 26 22.75 1.57 -13.86
C LYS A 26 22.29 1.85 -15.28
N PRO A 27 21.35 1.03 -15.84
CA PRO A 27 20.82 1.33 -17.16
C PRO A 27 20.25 2.75 -17.14
N ALA A 28 20.71 3.59 -18.05
CA ALA A 28 20.14 4.90 -18.25
C ALA A 28 18.65 4.70 -18.58
N ALA A 29 17.77 5.30 -17.78
CA ALA A 29 16.35 5.31 -18.05
C ALA A 29 16.17 5.85 -19.48
N LYS A 30 15.52 5.08 -20.34
CA LYS A 30 15.15 5.55 -21.69
C LYS A 30 14.13 6.67 -21.46
N ASP A 31 14.46 7.86 -21.92
CA ASP A 31 13.51 8.96 -21.99
C ASP A 31 12.50 8.60 -23.09
N ASP A 32 11.35 8.13 -22.66
CA ASP A 32 10.21 7.76 -23.53
C ASP A 32 9.29 8.95 -23.83
N GLY A 33 9.71 10.16 -23.48
CA GLY A 33 8.92 11.38 -23.62
C GLY A 33 7.90 11.60 -22.50
N LEU A 34 7.81 10.69 -21.53
CA LEU A 34 6.90 10.82 -20.39
C LEU A 34 7.50 11.65 -19.24
N GLY A 35 8.79 12.00 -19.33
CA GLY A 35 9.51 12.70 -18.29
C GLY A 35 10.23 11.76 -17.33
N LYS A 36 10.77 12.32 -16.24
CA LYS A 36 11.52 11.53 -15.25
C LYS A 36 10.61 10.97 -14.19
N GLU A 37 10.61 9.65 -14.00
CA GLU A 37 9.95 9.02 -12.88
C GLU A 37 10.50 9.55 -11.55
N VAL A 38 9.61 9.88 -10.62
CA VAL A 38 9.94 10.39 -9.29
C VAL A 38 9.44 9.41 -8.23
N VAL A 39 10.34 8.92 -7.40
CA VAL A 39 9.97 8.13 -6.22
C VAL A 39 9.41 9.07 -5.16
N VAL A 40 8.11 8.93 -4.87
CA VAL A 40 7.43 9.70 -3.84
C VAL A 40 7.69 9.06 -2.47
N PRO A 41 8.25 9.81 -1.49
CA PRO A 41 8.43 9.28 -0.14
C PRO A 41 7.09 8.89 0.50
N CYS A 42 7.01 7.76 1.20
CA CYS A 42 5.77 7.21 1.76
C CYS A 42 4.64 7.07 0.71
N GLY A 43 4.99 6.90 -0.57
CA GLY A 43 4.01 6.82 -1.66
C GLY A 43 3.43 5.41 -1.84
N ASP A 44 2.48 5.30 -2.76
CA ASP A 44 1.72 4.07 -3.01
C ASP A 44 2.58 2.90 -3.48
N ASN A 45 3.76 3.16 -4.09
CA ASN A 45 4.69 2.08 -4.47
C ASN A 45 5.13 1.23 -3.28
N ASP A 46 5.32 1.86 -2.10
CA ASP A 46 5.76 1.18 -0.87
C ASP A 46 4.59 0.92 0.10
N PHE A 47 3.53 1.73 0.02
CA PHE A 47 2.43 1.77 0.99
C PHE A 47 1.05 1.65 0.33
N HIS A 48 0.88 0.70 -0.59
CA HIS A 48 -0.45 0.33 -1.11
C HIS A 48 -1.17 -0.61 -0.13
N SER A 49 -2.50 -0.69 -0.24
CA SER A 49 -3.30 -1.66 0.50
C SER A 49 -2.92 -3.08 0.11
N ASP A 50 -2.86 -3.98 1.10
CA ASP A 50 -2.50 -5.39 0.90
C ASP A 50 -3.56 -6.33 1.51
N GLN A 51 -3.25 -7.62 1.62
CA GLN A 51 -4.15 -8.62 2.20
C GLN A 51 -4.46 -8.40 3.69
N LYS A 52 -3.61 -7.64 4.42
CA LYS A 52 -3.72 -7.44 5.86
C LYS A 52 -4.18 -6.05 6.25
N PHE A 53 -3.86 -5.05 5.44
CA PHE A 53 -4.08 -3.65 5.78
C PHE A 53 -4.71 -2.88 4.63
N PHE A 54 -5.64 -2.01 4.96
CA PHE A 54 -5.98 -0.88 4.14
C PHE A 54 -4.96 0.23 4.39
N ARG A 55 -4.47 0.87 3.34
CA ARG A 55 -3.54 1.99 3.43
C ARG A 55 -4.00 3.19 2.63
N GLY A 56 -3.58 4.35 3.10
CA GLY A 56 -3.76 5.60 2.40
C GLY A 56 -2.50 6.45 2.54
N THR A 57 -2.09 7.08 1.45
CA THR A 57 -0.94 7.98 1.40
C THR A 57 -1.42 9.42 1.23
N GLY A 58 -0.62 10.38 1.68
CA GLY A 58 -0.99 11.79 1.58
C GLY A 58 0.20 12.71 1.64
N THR A 59 0.02 13.91 1.07
CA THR A 59 1.04 14.95 1.01
C THR A 59 0.48 16.29 1.46
N GLY A 60 1.28 17.05 2.21
CA GLY A 60 0.91 18.39 2.65
C GLY A 60 2.07 19.35 2.57
N THR A 61 1.82 20.53 2.01
CA THR A 61 2.83 21.59 1.91
C THR A 61 2.33 22.88 2.56
N SER A 62 3.20 23.57 3.32
CA SER A 62 2.94 24.87 3.95
C SER A 62 4.26 25.54 4.34
N GLN A 63 4.23 26.86 4.59
CA GLN A 63 5.32 27.55 5.25
C GLN A 63 5.40 27.20 6.75
N ASP A 64 4.27 26.88 7.36
CA ASP A 64 4.18 26.41 8.74
C ASP A 64 4.25 24.89 8.78
N GLN A 65 5.15 24.36 9.62
CA GLN A 65 5.41 22.93 9.75
C GLN A 65 4.19 22.14 10.21
N SER A 66 3.48 22.65 11.21
CA SER A 66 2.30 22.00 11.78
C SER A 66 1.18 21.90 10.75
N THR A 67 0.96 22.99 10.02
CA THR A 67 -0.03 23.05 8.93
C THR A 67 0.31 22.07 7.80
N ALA A 68 1.58 21.97 7.40
CA ALA A 68 2.01 21.00 6.38
C ALA A 68 1.75 19.55 6.85
N LYS A 69 2.10 19.24 8.10
CA LYS A 69 1.86 17.92 8.68
C LYS A 69 0.37 17.58 8.74
N ASN A 70 -0.46 18.53 9.21
CA ASN A 70 -1.90 18.33 9.30
C ASN A 70 -2.54 18.11 7.92
N LYS A 71 -2.12 18.85 6.89
CA LYS A 71 -2.59 18.62 5.51
C LYS A 71 -2.26 17.22 5.02
N ALA A 72 -1.01 16.76 5.22
CA ALA A 72 -0.60 15.41 4.83
C ALA A 72 -1.41 14.33 5.56
N SER A 73 -1.68 14.54 6.86
CA SER A 73 -2.50 13.62 7.66
C SER A 73 -3.94 13.56 7.17
N ILE A 74 -4.56 14.71 6.90
CA ILE A 74 -5.94 14.77 6.38
C ILE A 74 -6.03 14.08 5.01
N ASP A 75 -5.08 14.35 4.13
CA ASP A 75 -5.02 13.77 2.80
C ASP A 75 -4.87 12.23 2.86
N ALA A 76 -3.92 11.73 3.66
CA ALA A 76 -3.72 10.30 3.86
C ALA A 76 -4.96 9.60 4.45
N ASN A 77 -5.60 10.19 5.46
CA ASN A 77 -6.82 9.64 6.06
C ASN A 77 -8.01 9.67 5.09
N SER A 78 -8.13 10.70 4.25
CA SER A 78 -9.17 10.77 3.22
C SER A 78 -9.00 9.67 2.17
N ASN A 79 -7.77 9.42 1.72
CA ASN A 79 -7.47 8.37 0.76
C ASN A 79 -7.70 6.98 1.36
N LEU A 80 -7.30 6.76 2.62
CA LEU A 80 -7.61 5.55 3.36
C LEU A 80 -9.12 5.30 3.46
N ALA A 81 -9.89 6.32 3.89
CA ALA A 81 -11.34 6.24 4.00
C ALA A 81 -12.01 5.92 2.66
N ALA A 82 -11.56 6.55 1.58
CA ALA A 82 -12.07 6.28 0.23
C ALA A 82 -11.79 4.84 -0.21
N SER A 83 -10.60 4.30 0.09
CA SER A 83 -10.23 2.90 -0.21
C SER A 83 -11.13 1.92 0.56
N ILE A 84 -11.28 2.11 1.89
CA ILE A 84 -12.14 1.27 2.73
C ILE A 84 -13.59 1.33 2.24
N ASN A 85 -14.16 2.53 2.05
CA ASN A 85 -15.54 2.69 1.63
C ASN A 85 -15.83 2.03 0.29
N ARG A 86 -14.92 2.14 -0.69
CA ARG A 86 -15.04 1.48 -2.00
C ARG A 86 -15.09 -0.03 -1.86
N THR A 87 -14.17 -0.60 -1.07
CA THR A 87 -14.09 -2.05 -0.85
C THR A 87 -15.32 -2.57 -0.13
N ILE A 88 -15.73 -1.91 0.96
CA ILE A 88 -16.93 -2.31 1.73
C ILE A 88 -18.18 -2.23 0.87
N LYS A 89 -18.33 -1.17 0.06
CA LYS A 89 -19.45 -1.08 -0.89
C LYS A 89 -19.46 -2.27 -1.85
N THR A 90 -18.33 -2.58 -2.48
CA THR A 90 -18.23 -3.73 -3.39
C THR A 90 -18.56 -5.06 -2.70
N VAL A 91 -18.08 -5.25 -1.47
CA VAL A 91 -18.39 -6.44 -0.66
C VAL A 91 -19.89 -6.52 -0.38
N THR A 92 -20.50 -5.42 0.02
CA THR A 92 -21.94 -5.34 0.31
C THR A 92 -22.78 -5.64 -0.93
N ASP A 93 -22.49 -4.98 -2.05
CA ASP A 93 -23.17 -5.18 -3.33
C ASP A 93 -23.08 -6.65 -3.80
N ARG A 94 -21.89 -7.26 -3.71
CA ARG A 94 -21.71 -8.69 -4.05
C ARG A 94 -22.45 -9.61 -3.10
N TYR A 95 -22.41 -9.33 -1.80
CA TYR A 95 -23.06 -10.16 -0.79
C TYR A 95 -24.59 -10.13 -0.96
N THR A 96 -25.18 -8.95 -1.16
CA THR A 96 -26.64 -8.82 -1.35
C THR A 96 -27.09 -9.47 -2.65
N ASN A 97 -26.34 -9.29 -3.74
CA ASN A 97 -26.63 -9.95 -5.01
C ASN A 97 -26.57 -11.48 -4.91
N ASP A 98 -25.53 -12.01 -4.27
CA ASP A 98 -25.34 -13.45 -4.11
C ASP A 98 -26.42 -14.11 -3.23
N ARG A 99 -26.99 -13.34 -2.32
CA ARG A 99 -28.09 -13.76 -1.45
C ARG A 99 -29.46 -13.54 -2.09
N GLN A 100 -29.53 -12.94 -3.27
CA GLN A 100 -30.77 -12.54 -3.95
C GLN A 100 -31.64 -11.62 -3.07
N ILE A 101 -31.00 -10.80 -2.24
CA ILE A 101 -31.67 -9.81 -1.41
C ILE A 101 -32.11 -8.69 -2.35
N GLY A 102 -33.39 -8.35 -2.31
CA GLY A 102 -33.96 -7.31 -3.18
C GLY A 102 -33.29 -5.95 -2.95
N GLU A 103 -33.02 -5.26 -4.06
CA GLU A 103 -32.47 -3.90 -4.04
C GLU A 103 -33.37 -2.96 -3.22
N GLY A 104 -32.77 -2.15 -2.36
CA GLY A 104 -33.50 -1.25 -1.45
C GLY A 104 -34.22 -1.96 -0.30
N SER A 105 -33.95 -3.23 -0.06
CA SER A 105 -34.53 -3.98 1.08
C SER A 105 -34.12 -3.37 2.45
N GLU A 106 -34.92 -3.62 3.47
CA GLU A 106 -34.61 -3.18 4.84
C GLU A 106 -33.25 -3.74 5.31
N PHE A 107 -32.91 -4.97 4.89
CA PHE A 107 -31.63 -5.59 5.18
C PHE A 107 -30.48 -4.80 4.56
N GLU A 108 -30.54 -4.51 3.27
CA GLU A 108 -29.50 -3.79 2.54
C GLU A 108 -29.24 -2.41 3.15
N GLN A 109 -30.30 -1.63 3.39
CA GLN A 109 -30.20 -0.30 3.99
C GLN A 109 -29.55 -0.33 5.37
N LYS A 110 -29.95 -1.28 6.21
CA LYS A 110 -29.37 -1.46 7.56
C LYS A 110 -27.93 -1.92 7.50
N PHE A 111 -27.62 -2.84 6.59
CA PHE A 111 -26.27 -3.36 6.42
C PHE A 111 -25.31 -2.25 5.92
N GLU A 112 -25.73 -1.44 4.97
CA GLU A 112 -24.96 -0.27 4.52
C GLU A 112 -24.73 0.74 5.64
N GLN A 113 -25.77 1.05 6.42
CA GLN A 113 -25.64 1.99 7.55
C GLN A 113 -24.65 1.45 8.59
N LEU A 114 -24.80 0.17 8.97
CA LEU A 114 -23.91 -0.47 9.94
C LEU A 114 -22.45 -0.46 9.48
N THR A 115 -22.20 -0.84 8.23
CA THR A 115 -20.83 -0.87 7.68
C THR A 115 -20.22 0.53 7.63
N ARG A 116 -21.00 1.55 7.27
CA ARG A 116 -20.58 2.96 7.29
C ARG A 116 -20.19 3.41 8.69
N ASP A 117 -20.99 3.06 9.70
CA ASP A 117 -20.72 3.40 11.10
C ASP A 117 -19.44 2.73 11.62
N VAL A 118 -19.20 1.48 11.23
CA VAL A 118 -17.95 0.77 11.57
C VAL A 118 -16.74 1.44 10.92
N VAL A 119 -16.82 1.75 9.63
CA VAL A 119 -15.71 2.44 8.93
C VAL A 119 -15.39 3.78 9.59
N ASN A 120 -16.41 4.58 9.93
CA ASN A 120 -16.21 5.85 10.62
C ASN A 120 -15.56 5.67 12.01
N GLN A 121 -15.87 4.58 12.70
CA GLN A 121 -15.24 4.27 13.99
C GLN A 121 -13.78 3.86 13.82
N GLU A 122 -13.46 3.01 12.84
CA GLU A 122 -12.09 2.55 12.57
C GLU A 122 -11.16 3.69 12.12
N LEU A 123 -11.70 4.69 11.43
CA LEU A 123 -10.91 5.87 11.07
C LEU A 123 -10.42 6.71 12.27
N ASN A 124 -10.88 6.43 13.48
CA ASN A 124 -10.33 7.00 14.71
C ASN A 124 -9.12 6.21 15.25
N ASN A 125 -8.90 4.97 14.79
CA ASN A 125 -7.84 4.05 15.25
C ASN A 125 -6.71 3.91 14.21
N VAL A 126 -6.58 4.88 13.33
CA VAL A 126 -5.60 4.84 12.23
C VAL A 126 -4.17 4.93 12.75
N SER A 127 -3.30 4.03 12.30
CA SER A 127 -1.87 4.03 12.58
C SER A 127 -1.07 4.73 11.49
N THR A 128 -0.15 5.62 11.88
CA THR A 128 0.82 6.22 10.95
C THR A 128 2.00 5.27 10.77
N VAL A 129 2.22 4.76 9.56
CA VAL A 129 3.29 3.78 9.25
C VAL A 129 4.46 4.40 8.52
N CYS A 130 4.29 5.57 7.92
CA CYS A 130 5.38 6.35 7.35
C CYS A 130 5.10 7.84 7.54
N SER A 131 6.15 8.59 7.91
CA SER A 131 6.10 10.06 7.93
C SER A 131 7.49 10.59 7.59
N LYS A 132 7.59 11.35 6.50
CA LYS A 132 8.82 12.02 6.06
C LYS A 132 8.56 13.48 5.79
N SER A 133 9.50 14.34 6.15
CA SER A 133 9.38 15.78 5.94
C SER A 133 10.61 16.35 5.25
N PHE A 134 10.38 17.36 4.43
CA PHE A 134 11.41 18.09 3.70
C PHE A 134 11.15 19.59 3.83
N ILE A 135 12.21 20.37 3.77
CA ILE A 135 12.12 21.83 3.68
C ILE A 135 12.87 22.32 2.45
N LYS A 136 12.21 23.14 1.64
CA LYS A 136 12.81 23.81 0.49
C LYS A 136 12.17 25.19 0.32
N ASP A 137 12.99 26.20 0.09
CA ASP A 137 12.52 27.59 -0.11
C ASP A 137 11.53 28.06 0.98
N SER A 138 11.88 27.78 2.24
CA SER A 138 11.04 28.07 3.44
C SER A 138 9.66 27.42 3.43
N LYS A 139 9.46 26.35 2.63
CA LYS A 139 8.23 25.56 2.62
C LYS A 139 8.51 24.15 3.13
N TRP A 140 7.69 23.72 4.09
CA TRP A 140 7.64 22.34 4.58
C TRP A 140 6.76 21.50 3.68
N THR A 141 7.25 20.31 3.31
CA THR A 141 6.46 19.27 2.66
C THR A 141 6.51 18.01 3.51
N PHE A 142 5.35 17.49 3.89
CA PHE A 142 5.19 16.22 4.57
C PHE A 142 4.60 15.18 3.62
N TYR A 143 5.12 13.97 3.71
CA TYR A 143 4.58 12.76 3.10
C TYR A 143 4.22 11.80 4.22
N MET A 144 3.03 11.24 4.18
CA MET A 144 2.51 10.32 5.20
C MET A 144 1.86 9.11 4.56
N ALA A 145 2.00 7.97 5.24
CA ALA A 145 1.20 6.79 4.98
C ALA A 145 0.56 6.34 6.30
N VAL A 146 -0.70 5.97 6.21
CA VAL A 146 -1.53 5.52 7.34
C VAL A 146 -2.18 4.19 7.00
N GLU A 147 -2.53 3.40 8.03
CA GLU A 147 -3.16 2.09 7.83
C GLU A 147 -4.19 1.74 8.90
N VAL A 148 -5.10 0.85 8.52
CA VAL A 148 -6.06 0.15 9.39
C VAL A 148 -5.99 -1.34 9.10
N ALA A 149 -5.99 -2.17 10.14
CA ALA A 149 -5.99 -3.61 10.00
C ALA A 149 -7.32 -4.12 9.44
N LYS A 150 -7.26 -4.95 8.41
CA LYS A 150 -8.42 -5.59 7.78
C LYS A 150 -9.22 -6.44 8.75
N ASP A 151 -8.52 -7.26 9.55
CA ASP A 151 -9.19 -8.19 10.46
C ASP A 151 -9.93 -7.45 11.59
N GLU A 152 -9.41 -6.29 12.03
CA GLU A 152 -10.08 -5.43 13.00
C GLU A 152 -11.39 -4.89 12.43
N LEU A 153 -11.34 -4.32 11.23
CA LEU A 153 -12.54 -3.83 10.53
C LEU A 153 -13.57 -4.95 10.34
N LEU A 154 -13.15 -6.12 9.85
CA LEU A 154 -14.04 -7.27 9.63
C LEU A 154 -14.67 -7.77 10.92
N ASN A 155 -13.90 -7.86 12.01
CA ASN A 155 -14.40 -8.30 13.30
C ASN A 155 -15.41 -7.31 13.88
N ASN A 156 -15.18 -6.01 13.74
CA ASN A 156 -16.10 -4.97 14.19
C ASN A 156 -17.42 -4.97 13.39
N ILE A 157 -17.37 -5.22 12.09
CA ILE A 157 -18.57 -5.42 11.28
C ILE A 157 -19.36 -6.64 11.80
N LYS A 158 -18.70 -7.79 11.98
CA LYS A 158 -19.35 -9.02 12.50
C LYS A 158 -19.93 -8.85 13.89
N ASP A 159 -19.21 -8.18 14.78
CA ASP A 159 -19.68 -7.92 16.16
C ASP A 159 -20.94 -7.05 16.15
N LYS A 160 -20.98 -6.01 15.34
CA LYS A 160 -22.17 -5.16 15.20
C LYS A 160 -23.36 -5.90 14.58
N ILE A 161 -23.13 -6.72 13.54
CA ILE A 161 -24.19 -7.55 12.95
C ILE A 161 -24.76 -8.52 14.01
N SER A 162 -23.90 -9.13 14.84
CA SER A 162 -24.31 -10.07 15.87
C SER A 162 -25.20 -9.46 16.95
N LYS A 163 -25.21 -8.16 17.08
CA LYS A 163 -26.02 -7.39 18.04
C LYS A 163 -27.34 -6.87 17.43
N ASP A 164 -27.50 -6.94 16.10
CA ASP A 164 -28.74 -6.53 15.42
C ASP A 164 -29.60 -7.75 15.07
N GLN A 165 -30.71 -7.93 15.76
CA GLN A 165 -31.60 -9.10 15.60
C GLN A 165 -32.15 -9.26 14.18
N LYS A 166 -32.36 -8.16 13.44
CA LYS A 166 -32.90 -8.22 12.08
C LYS A 166 -31.82 -8.63 11.08
N LEU A 167 -30.56 -8.11 11.23
CA LEU A 167 -29.46 -8.49 10.38
C LEU A 167 -29.03 -9.94 10.60
N GLN A 168 -29.09 -10.45 11.83
CA GLN A 168 -28.74 -11.85 12.14
C GLN A 168 -29.55 -12.88 11.36
N LEU A 169 -30.83 -12.62 11.09
CA LEU A 169 -31.72 -13.59 10.44
C LEU A 169 -31.29 -13.91 9.02
N ASP A 170 -30.77 -12.92 8.31
CA ASP A 170 -30.38 -13.04 6.89
C ASP A 170 -28.86 -13.06 6.67
N TYR A 171 -28.07 -12.97 7.74
CA TYR A 171 -26.61 -12.91 7.67
C TYR A 171 -25.94 -14.28 7.56
N ASP A 172 -25.28 -14.52 6.43
CA ASP A 172 -24.40 -15.66 6.24
C ASP A 172 -22.93 -15.23 6.46
N LYS A 173 -22.44 -15.49 7.66
CA LYS A 173 -21.08 -15.11 8.10
C LYS A 173 -19.99 -15.64 7.18
N GLN A 174 -20.05 -16.94 6.83
CA GLN A 174 -19.02 -17.58 6.01
C GLN A 174 -18.96 -16.97 4.61
N LYS A 175 -20.10 -16.73 4.02
CA LYS A 175 -20.22 -16.14 2.69
C LYS A 175 -19.69 -14.70 2.67
N PHE A 176 -20.05 -13.91 3.67
CA PHE A 176 -19.55 -12.54 3.81
C PHE A 176 -18.02 -12.49 3.96
N GLU A 177 -17.46 -13.32 4.84
CA GLU A 177 -16.01 -13.40 5.04
C GLU A 177 -15.27 -13.81 3.77
N ASN A 178 -15.80 -14.75 3.01
CA ASN A 178 -15.20 -15.18 1.74
C ASN A 178 -15.17 -14.02 0.73
N ILE A 179 -16.29 -13.33 0.53
CA ILE A 179 -16.39 -12.19 -0.39
C ILE A 179 -15.44 -11.07 0.04
N PHE A 180 -15.39 -10.77 1.34
CA PHE A 180 -14.49 -9.75 1.88
C PHE A 180 -13.02 -10.11 1.61
N ASN A 181 -12.63 -11.35 1.86
CA ASN A 181 -11.26 -11.81 1.62
C ASN A 181 -10.88 -11.78 0.13
N GLU A 182 -11.80 -12.12 -0.76
CA GLU A 182 -11.59 -12.03 -2.21
C GLU A 182 -11.34 -10.59 -2.66
N GLU A 183 -12.13 -9.62 -2.17
CA GLU A 183 -11.94 -8.21 -2.52
C GLU A 183 -10.60 -7.68 -1.98
N MET A 184 -10.19 -8.08 -0.76
CA MET A 184 -8.88 -7.72 -0.23
C MET A 184 -7.72 -8.32 -1.04
N ASN A 185 -7.89 -9.54 -1.58
CA ASN A 185 -6.90 -10.14 -2.45
C ASN A 185 -6.77 -9.41 -3.80
N LYS A 186 -7.88 -8.89 -4.34
CA LYS A 186 -7.85 -8.05 -5.55
C LYS A 186 -7.09 -6.76 -5.31
N LEU A 187 -7.37 -6.05 -4.20
CA LEU A 187 -6.65 -4.84 -3.82
C LEU A 187 -5.13 -5.07 -3.72
N ALA A 188 -4.72 -6.20 -3.16
CA ALA A 188 -3.31 -6.55 -3.06
C ALA A 188 -2.64 -6.81 -4.43
N GLY A 189 -3.42 -7.17 -5.45
CA GLY A 189 -2.97 -7.37 -6.83
C GLY A 189 -2.95 -6.10 -7.67
N GLU A 190 -3.68 -5.06 -7.27
CA GLU A 190 -3.71 -3.75 -7.91
C GLU A 190 -2.46 -2.96 -7.49
N LYS A 191 -1.33 -3.20 -8.19
CA LYS A 191 -0.15 -2.35 -8.04
C LYS A 191 -0.41 -1.02 -8.74
N PRO A 192 0.00 0.12 -8.12
CA PRO A 192 -0.07 1.43 -8.75
C PRO A 192 0.79 1.53 -10.00
#